data_46d91394bf04b7b6d3e9c40258723c6d
#
_entry.id   46d91394bf04b7b6d3e9c40258723c6d
#
_cell.length_a   1.000
_cell.length_b   1.000
_cell.length_c   1.000
_cell.angle_alpha   90.00
_cell.angle_beta   90.00
_cell.angle_gamma   90.00
#
_symmetry.space_group_name_H-M   'P 1'
#
loop_
_entity.id
_entity.type
_entity.pdbx_description
1 polymer ?
#
loop_
_entity_poly.entity_id
_entity_poly.type
_entity_poly.pdbx_seq_one_letter_code
_entity_poly.pdbx_strand_id
1 'polypeptide(L)'
;LLFFSLVAMLTEPKGNFRHLLRTNAVKGTVSLSLLLVGTAAKAQTALPKDAADEFGKVLIVYNGRICPVETYAIDFTKKLYGKASYKKFTPCQVLTGFLFWRQEWMREPILRIKGSELRTKLHLNEYIAPISLFAQQGYILGPYLQDAQGEQDEIAKQILDTDDKMMLLM
;
A
#
# COMPACT_ATOMS: atom_id res chain seq x y z
N LEU A 1 19.73 5.71 -19.05
CA LEU A 1 20.39 6.54 -20.06
C LEU A 1 21.13 7.74 -19.44
N LEU A 2 20.50 8.54 -18.56
CA LEU A 2 21.13 9.71 -17.90
C LEU A 2 22.34 9.34 -17.03
N PHE A 3 22.29 8.21 -16.32
CA PHE A 3 23.38 7.76 -15.46
C PHE A 3 24.63 7.35 -16.28
N PHE A 4 24.44 6.67 -17.40
CA PHE A 4 25.52 6.31 -18.31
C PHE A 4 26.18 7.53 -18.95
N SER A 5 25.38 8.54 -19.31
CA SER A 5 25.88 9.81 -19.86
C SER A 5 26.72 10.56 -18.82
N LEU A 6 26.31 10.57 -17.54
CA LEU A 6 27.04 11.23 -16.46
C LEU A 6 28.36 10.52 -16.15
N VAL A 7 28.38 9.18 -16.14
CA VAL A 7 29.60 8.39 -15.95
C VAL A 7 30.56 8.56 -17.12
N ALA A 8 30.06 8.57 -18.36
CA ALA A 8 30.88 8.82 -19.55
C ALA A 8 31.54 10.21 -19.50
N MET A 9 30.79 11.26 -19.07
CA MET A 9 31.29 12.61 -18.92
C MET A 9 32.40 12.74 -17.86
N LEU A 10 32.32 11.92 -16.79
CA LEU A 10 33.33 11.89 -15.71
C LEU A 10 34.57 11.09 -16.07
N THR A 11 34.47 10.15 -17.02
CA THR A 11 35.59 9.28 -17.44
C THR A 11 36.36 9.79 -18.65
N GLU A 12 35.88 10.84 -19.33
CA GLU A 12 36.53 11.38 -20.53
C GLU A 12 37.88 12.04 -20.23
N PRO A 13 39.00 11.58 -20.80
CA PRO A 13 40.35 12.01 -20.39
C PRO A 13 40.72 13.45 -20.81
N LYS A 14 39.96 14.09 -21.70
CA LYS A 14 40.19 15.45 -22.21
C LYS A 14 39.09 16.47 -21.80
N GLY A 15 38.12 16.10 -20.97
CA GLY A 15 37.02 17.00 -20.59
C GLY A 15 37.45 18.06 -19.57
N ASN A 16 37.00 19.31 -19.78
CA ASN A 16 37.23 20.46 -18.89
C ASN A 16 36.73 20.22 -17.45
N PHE A 17 35.92 19.19 -17.25
CA PHE A 17 35.36 18.84 -15.93
C PHE A 17 36.42 18.27 -14.97
N ARG A 18 37.47 17.60 -15.48
CA ARG A 18 38.57 17.11 -14.62
C ARG A 18 39.38 18.23 -13.99
N HIS A 19 39.47 19.40 -14.65
CA HIS A 19 40.17 20.55 -14.11
C HIS A 19 39.40 21.14 -12.91
N LEU A 20 38.09 21.16 -12.95
CA LEU A 20 37.21 21.60 -11.84
C LEU A 20 37.28 20.68 -10.61
N LEU A 21 37.43 19.37 -10.80
CA LEU A 21 37.54 18.40 -9.70
C LEU A 21 38.90 18.42 -9.00
N ARG A 22 39.89 19.15 -9.54
CA ARG A 22 41.22 19.22 -8.98
C ARG A 22 41.36 20.27 -7.87
N THR A 23 40.39 21.17 -7.73
CA THR A 23 40.37 22.14 -6.64
C THR A 23 39.80 21.51 -5.35
N ASN A 24 40.47 21.66 -4.22
CA ASN A 24 40.13 21.03 -2.95
C ASN A 24 38.71 21.39 -2.45
N ALA A 25 38.15 22.52 -2.87
CA ALA A 25 36.80 22.96 -2.56
C ALA A 25 35.71 22.06 -3.25
N VAL A 26 35.96 21.61 -4.48
CA VAL A 26 34.97 20.78 -5.23
C VAL A 26 35.01 19.34 -4.76
N LYS A 27 36.15 18.84 -4.28
CA LYS A 27 36.25 17.45 -3.75
C LYS A 27 35.38 17.26 -2.51
N GLY A 28 35.27 18.24 -1.63
CA GLY A 28 34.43 18.17 -0.44
C GLY A 28 32.94 18.16 -0.76
N THR A 29 32.50 18.98 -1.71
CA THR A 29 31.07 19.09 -2.10
C THR A 29 30.61 17.90 -2.91
N VAL A 30 31.44 17.34 -3.82
CA VAL A 30 31.08 16.13 -4.60
C VAL A 30 31.03 14.89 -3.71
N SER A 31 31.96 14.76 -2.76
CA SER A 31 31.93 13.64 -1.79
C SER A 31 30.71 13.73 -0.87
N LEU A 32 30.32 14.92 -0.44
CA LEU A 32 29.14 15.13 0.43
C LEU A 32 27.82 14.88 -0.33
N SER A 33 27.72 15.30 -1.59
CA SER A 33 26.54 15.03 -2.41
C SER A 33 26.40 13.54 -2.79
N LEU A 34 27.50 12.82 -2.99
CA LEU A 34 27.47 11.39 -3.25
C LEU A 34 27.08 10.56 -2.02
N LEU A 35 27.45 11.02 -0.81
CA LEU A 35 27.05 10.44 0.47
C LEU A 35 25.55 10.68 0.78
N LEU A 36 24.98 11.80 0.33
CA LEU A 36 23.55 12.11 0.50
C LEU A 36 22.64 11.29 -0.43
N VAL A 37 23.13 10.83 -1.56
CA VAL A 37 22.38 9.92 -2.47
C VAL A 37 22.30 8.48 -1.92
N GLY A 38 23.16 8.14 -0.96
CA GLY A 38 23.21 6.83 -0.30
C GLY A 38 22.25 6.62 0.87
N THR A 39 21.44 7.63 1.26
CA THR A 39 20.32 7.39 2.16
C THR A 39 19.27 6.58 1.37
N ALA A 40 19.21 5.27 1.64
CA ALA A 40 18.17 4.39 1.13
C ALA A 40 16.83 5.11 1.26
N ALA A 41 16.31 5.62 0.15
CA ALA A 41 14.95 6.10 0.08
C ALA A 41 14.09 4.90 0.47
N LYS A 42 13.63 4.85 1.73
CA LYS A 42 12.59 3.90 2.12
C LYS A 42 11.48 4.10 1.10
N ALA A 43 11.18 3.06 0.34
CA ALA A 43 10.10 3.12 -0.62
C ALA A 43 8.88 3.69 0.09
N GLN A 44 8.42 4.85 -0.36
CA GLN A 44 7.25 5.50 0.22
C GLN A 44 6.05 4.62 -0.08
N THR A 45 5.42 4.08 0.95
CA THR A 45 4.25 3.20 0.83
C THR A 45 2.95 3.88 1.23
N ALA A 46 3.01 5.15 1.63
CA ALA A 46 1.85 5.97 1.96
C ALA A 46 2.15 7.44 1.70
N LEU A 47 1.12 8.23 1.42
CA LEU A 47 1.25 9.69 1.36
C LEU A 47 1.70 10.26 2.71
N PRO A 48 2.46 11.38 2.73
CA PRO A 48 2.64 12.17 3.93
C PRO A 48 1.27 12.50 4.55
N LYS A 49 1.21 12.59 5.88
CA LYS A 49 -0.06 12.81 6.58
C LYS A 49 -0.81 14.04 6.07
N ASP A 50 -0.12 15.15 5.92
CA ASP A 50 -0.72 16.42 5.49
C ASP A 50 -1.32 16.31 4.07
N ALA A 51 -0.63 15.64 3.14
CA ALA A 51 -1.13 15.41 1.79
C ALA A 51 -2.34 14.44 1.78
N ALA A 52 -2.34 13.42 2.64
CA ALA A 52 -3.46 12.51 2.78
C ALA A 52 -4.69 13.21 3.42
N ASP A 53 -4.46 14.11 4.38
CA ASP A 53 -5.51 14.89 5.02
C ASP A 53 -6.12 15.90 4.03
N GLU A 54 -5.33 16.55 3.17
CA GLU A 54 -5.85 17.40 2.09
C GLU A 54 -6.66 16.58 1.06
N PHE A 55 -6.18 15.40 0.67
CA PHE A 55 -6.93 14.48 -0.18
C PHE A 55 -8.27 14.08 0.46
N GLY A 56 -8.28 13.89 1.78
CA GLY A 56 -9.47 13.57 2.55
C GLY A 56 -10.59 14.62 2.48
N LYS A 57 -10.27 15.88 2.19
CA LYS A 57 -11.25 16.98 2.05
C LYS A 57 -11.99 16.99 0.72
N VAL A 58 -11.52 16.26 -0.29
CA VAL A 58 -12.18 16.16 -1.60
C VAL A 58 -13.59 15.61 -1.40
N LEU A 59 -14.58 16.25 -2.03
CA LEU A 59 -15.98 15.84 -1.94
C LEU A 59 -16.28 14.72 -2.93
N ILE A 60 -16.97 13.70 -2.45
CA ILE A 60 -17.46 12.57 -3.25
C ILE A 60 -18.94 12.31 -2.98
N VAL A 61 -19.58 11.59 -3.87
CA VAL A 61 -20.91 11.00 -3.60
C VAL A 61 -20.71 9.61 -3.02
N TYR A 62 -21.12 9.43 -1.78
CA TYR A 62 -21.04 8.15 -1.07
C TYR A 62 -22.33 7.89 -0.30
N ASN A 63 -22.91 6.68 -0.46
CA ASN A 63 -24.20 6.31 0.12
C ASN A 63 -25.33 7.34 -0.15
N GLY A 64 -25.37 7.88 -1.39
CA GLY A 64 -26.38 8.86 -1.82
C GLY A 64 -26.22 10.26 -1.22
N ARG A 65 -25.09 10.57 -0.58
CA ARG A 65 -24.79 11.87 0.03
C ARG A 65 -23.45 12.39 -0.44
N ILE A 66 -23.34 13.72 -0.56
CA ILE A 66 -22.06 14.40 -0.78
C ILE A 66 -21.34 14.45 0.57
N CYS A 67 -20.14 13.89 0.66
CA CYS A 67 -19.32 13.90 1.85
C CYS A 67 -17.82 13.94 1.51
N PRO A 68 -16.95 14.32 2.44
CA PRO A 68 -15.50 14.23 2.24
C PRO A 68 -15.04 12.77 2.03
N VAL A 69 -13.98 12.60 1.24
CA VAL A 69 -13.29 11.30 1.05
C VAL A 69 -12.89 10.68 2.39
N GLU A 70 -12.54 11.49 3.40
CA GLU A 70 -12.23 11.03 4.75
C GLU A 70 -13.33 10.14 5.34
N THR A 71 -14.61 10.48 5.11
CA THR A 71 -15.74 9.66 5.57
C THR A 71 -15.69 8.27 4.97
N TYR A 72 -15.47 8.16 3.67
CA TYR A 72 -15.28 6.89 3.00
C TYR A 72 -14.02 6.15 3.48
N ALA A 73 -12.92 6.87 3.65
CA ALA A 73 -11.65 6.28 4.12
C ALA A 73 -11.79 5.67 5.52
N ILE A 74 -12.55 6.30 6.41
CA ILE A 74 -12.87 5.76 7.75
C ILE A 74 -13.66 4.45 7.62
N ASP A 75 -14.72 4.44 6.83
CA ASP A 75 -15.56 3.25 6.64
C ASP A 75 -14.78 2.11 5.95
N PHE A 76 -14.00 2.44 4.92
CA PHE A 76 -13.09 1.52 4.23
C PHE A 76 -12.11 0.86 5.21
N THR A 77 -11.42 1.65 6.02
CA THR A 77 -10.44 1.14 6.99
C THR A 77 -11.10 0.30 8.08
N LYS A 78 -12.27 0.74 8.58
CA LYS A 78 -13.06 -0.03 9.55
C LYS A 78 -13.56 -1.34 8.97
N LYS A 79 -14.02 -1.37 7.73
CA LYS A 79 -14.49 -2.60 7.08
C LYS A 79 -13.36 -3.62 6.94
N LEU A 80 -12.17 -3.17 6.54
CA LEU A 80 -11.01 -4.05 6.37
C LEU A 80 -10.41 -4.51 7.70
N TYR A 81 -10.07 -3.56 8.57
CA TYR A 81 -9.25 -3.80 9.77
C TYR A 81 -10.06 -3.88 11.06
N GLY A 82 -11.27 -3.33 11.07
CA GLY A 82 -12.13 -3.27 12.26
C GLY A 82 -11.92 -2.00 13.12
N LYS A 83 -10.95 -1.14 12.77
CA LYS A 83 -10.66 0.14 13.44
C LYS A 83 -10.52 1.24 12.39
N ALA A 84 -10.71 2.50 12.81
CA ALA A 84 -10.60 3.65 11.89
C ALA A 84 -9.16 3.94 11.43
N SER A 85 -8.14 3.42 12.09
CA SER A 85 -6.73 3.61 11.75
C SER A 85 -6.00 2.27 11.73
N TYR A 86 -4.94 2.17 10.94
CA TYR A 86 -4.09 0.98 10.84
C TYR A 86 -2.66 1.31 11.26
N LYS A 87 -2.17 0.66 12.33
CA LYS A 87 -0.87 0.97 12.92
C LYS A 87 -0.78 2.49 13.19
N LYS A 88 0.18 3.19 12.56
CA LYS A 88 0.39 4.65 12.64
C LYS A 88 -0.28 5.44 11.51
N PHE A 89 -0.94 4.76 10.58
CA PHE A 89 -1.54 5.39 9.41
C PHE A 89 -2.96 5.88 9.68
N THR A 90 -3.28 7.10 9.21
CA THR A 90 -4.63 7.65 9.22
C THR A 90 -5.52 6.92 8.20
N PRO A 91 -6.86 7.02 8.29
CA PRO A 91 -7.75 6.40 7.31
C PRO A 91 -7.45 6.85 5.88
N CYS A 92 -7.18 8.15 5.68
CA CYS A 92 -6.82 8.70 4.36
C CYS A 92 -5.48 8.15 3.85
N GLN A 93 -4.51 7.91 4.73
CA GLN A 93 -3.25 7.26 4.35
C GLN A 93 -3.45 5.80 3.96
N VAL A 94 -4.34 5.08 4.64
CA VAL A 94 -4.69 3.69 4.29
C VAL A 94 -5.36 3.65 2.91
N LEU A 95 -6.38 4.47 2.68
CA LEU A 95 -7.09 4.53 1.41
C LEU A 95 -6.14 4.89 0.26
N THR A 96 -5.36 5.97 0.40
CA THR A 96 -4.40 6.40 -0.62
C THR A 96 -3.27 5.40 -0.81
N GLY A 97 -2.92 4.64 0.24
CA GLY A 97 -1.99 3.52 0.19
C GLY A 97 -2.48 2.44 -0.80
N PHE A 98 -3.72 2.01 -0.69
CA PHE A 98 -4.31 1.06 -1.64
C PHE A 98 -4.47 1.64 -3.04
N LEU A 99 -4.74 2.94 -3.18
CA LEU A 99 -4.89 3.58 -4.50
C LEU A 99 -3.56 3.69 -5.26
N PHE A 100 -2.46 4.05 -4.57
CA PHE A 100 -1.18 4.38 -5.23
C PHE A 100 -0.10 3.31 -5.05
N TRP A 101 -0.14 2.52 -3.97
CA TRP A 101 0.84 1.47 -3.63
C TRP A 101 0.14 0.14 -3.35
N ARG A 102 -0.80 -0.22 -4.21
CA ARG A 102 -1.66 -1.41 -4.04
C ARG A 102 -0.86 -2.69 -3.78
N GLN A 103 0.22 -2.92 -4.52
CA GLN A 103 1.00 -4.15 -4.40
C GLN A 103 1.62 -4.32 -3.01
N GLU A 104 2.12 -3.23 -2.44
CA GLU A 104 2.69 -3.19 -1.10
C GLU A 104 1.60 -3.40 -0.04
N TRP A 105 0.47 -2.69 -0.18
CA TRP A 105 -0.64 -2.79 0.76
C TRP A 105 -1.37 -4.13 0.72
N MET A 106 -1.41 -4.81 -0.43
CA MET A 106 -1.92 -6.17 -0.54
C MET A 106 -1.10 -7.20 0.27
N ARG A 107 0.14 -6.86 0.65
CA ARG A 107 1.01 -7.68 1.51
C ARG A 107 0.95 -7.31 2.99
N GLU A 108 0.28 -6.21 3.35
CA GLU A 108 0.10 -5.81 4.75
C GLU A 108 -1.01 -6.64 5.43
N PRO A 109 -0.84 -7.07 6.70
CA PRO A 109 -1.84 -7.85 7.41
C PRO A 109 -2.98 -6.96 7.92
N ILE A 110 -3.73 -6.35 7.00
CA ILE A 110 -4.81 -5.40 7.29
C ILE A 110 -6.20 -6.03 7.19
N LEU A 111 -6.33 -7.17 6.53
CA LEU A 111 -7.61 -7.82 6.33
C LEU A 111 -7.99 -8.63 7.58
N ARG A 112 -9.03 -8.21 8.28
CA ARG A 112 -9.55 -8.91 9.46
C ARG A 112 -10.56 -9.98 9.07
N ILE A 113 -10.29 -11.22 9.45
CA ILE A 113 -11.23 -12.36 9.35
C ILE A 113 -11.97 -12.48 10.69
N LYS A 114 -13.24 -12.09 10.72
CA LYS A 114 -14.03 -12.02 11.96
C LYS A 114 -14.39 -13.39 12.53
N GLY A 115 -14.66 -14.37 11.69
CA GLY A 115 -15.14 -15.67 12.11
C GLY A 115 -14.05 -16.62 12.58
N SER A 116 -14.26 -17.33 13.68
CA SER A 116 -13.35 -18.37 14.16
C SER A 116 -13.45 -19.65 13.32
N GLU A 117 -14.63 -19.99 12.81
CA GLU A 117 -14.85 -21.20 12.04
C GLU A 117 -14.15 -21.16 10.68
N LEU A 118 -14.31 -20.06 9.96
CA LEU A 118 -13.59 -19.83 8.70
C LEU A 118 -12.07 -19.85 8.89
N ARG A 119 -11.59 -19.22 9.97
CA ARG A 119 -10.15 -19.22 10.31
C ARG A 119 -9.63 -20.61 10.56
N THR A 120 -10.38 -21.42 11.30
CA THR A 120 -10.00 -22.81 11.57
C THR A 120 -10.03 -23.66 10.31
N LYS A 121 -11.09 -23.53 9.48
CA LYS A 121 -11.26 -24.27 8.24
C LYS A 121 -10.15 -24.01 7.21
N LEU A 122 -9.70 -22.77 7.11
CA LEU A 122 -8.69 -22.35 6.14
C LEU A 122 -7.30 -22.12 6.77
N HIS A 123 -7.10 -22.45 8.04
CA HIS A 123 -5.85 -22.22 8.80
C HIS A 123 -5.35 -20.77 8.71
N LEU A 124 -6.27 -19.80 8.82
CA LEU A 124 -5.98 -18.38 8.73
C LEU A 124 -5.85 -17.73 10.12
N ASN A 125 -4.99 -16.71 10.21
CA ASN A 125 -4.94 -15.83 11.36
C ASN A 125 -6.11 -14.83 11.37
N GLU A 126 -6.34 -14.13 12.50
CA GLU A 126 -7.36 -13.07 12.60
C GLU A 126 -7.08 -11.91 11.64
N TYR A 127 -5.80 -11.56 11.48
CA TYR A 127 -5.35 -10.53 10.54
C TYR A 127 -4.42 -11.16 9.51
N ILE A 128 -4.77 -11.02 8.26
CA ILE A 128 -4.01 -11.58 7.13
C ILE A 128 -3.70 -10.51 6.09
N ALA A 129 -2.69 -10.76 5.29
CA ALA A 129 -2.44 -9.99 4.08
C ALA A 129 -3.47 -10.38 3.01
N PRO A 130 -4.13 -9.41 2.31
CA PRO A 130 -5.09 -9.73 1.26
C PRO A 130 -4.55 -10.69 0.20
N ILE A 131 -3.26 -10.55 -0.16
CA ILE A 131 -2.61 -11.43 -1.14
C ILE A 131 -2.58 -12.91 -0.70
N SER A 132 -2.63 -13.21 0.60
CA SER A 132 -2.62 -14.59 1.10
C SER A 132 -3.90 -15.37 0.79
N LEU A 133 -4.98 -14.69 0.36
CA LEU A 133 -6.17 -15.34 -0.16
C LEU A 133 -6.05 -15.79 -1.63
N PHE A 134 -4.91 -15.53 -2.26
CA PHE A 134 -4.57 -16.03 -3.58
C PHE A 134 -3.44 -17.05 -3.48
N ALA A 135 -3.76 -18.30 -3.82
CA ALA A 135 -2.79 -19.40 -3.91
C ALA A 135 -2.45 -19.68 -5.39
N GLN A 136 -1.55 -20.63 -5.62
CA GLN A 136 -1.21 -21.09 -6.99
C GLN A 136 -2.44 -21.58 -7.80
N GLN A 137 -3.46 -22.05 -7.10
CA GLN A 137 -4.70 -22.55 -7.70
C GLN A 137 -5.77 -21.45 -7.87
N GLY A 138 -5.46 -20.19 -7.54
CA GLY A 138 -6.38 -19.05 -7.64
C GLY A 138 -6.90 -18.56 -6.29
N TYR A 139 -8.10 -17.97 -6.29
CA TYR A 139 -8.72 -17.40 -5.10
C TYR A 139 -9.25 -18.50 -4.17
N ILE A 140 -8.74 -18.53 -2.94
CA ILE A 140 -9.00 -19.62 -1.98
C ILE A 140 -10.48 -19.72 -1.60
N LEU A 141 -11.22 -18.60 -1.56
CA LEU A 141 -12.65 -18.61 -1.24
C LEU A 141 -13.53 -19.00 -2.44
N GLY A 142 -13.00 -18.95 -3.67
CA GLY A 142 -13.76 -19.22 -4.88
C GLY A 142 -14.65 -20.48 -4.84
N PRO A 143 -14.12 -21.64 -4.44
CA PRO A 143 -14.93 -22.87 -4.34
C PRO A 143 -16.07 -22.80 -3.32
N TYR A 144 -15.95 -21.98 -2.28
CA TYR A 144 -16.94 -21.88 -1.20
C TYR A 144 -18.00 -20.81 -1.44
N LEU A 145 -17.80 -19.89 -2.41
CA LEU A 145 -18.72 -18.78 -2.64
C LEU A 145 -20.07 -19.24 -3.20
N GLN A 146 -20.09 -20.28 -4.04
CA GLN A 146 -21.34 -20.80 -4.60
C GLN A 146 -22.22 -21.42 -3.52
N ASP A 147 -21.62 -22.22 -2.65
CA ASP A 147 -22.33 -22.86 -1.55
C ASP A 147 -22.80 -21.80 -0.53
N ALA A 148 -21.95 -20.83 -0.22
CA ALA A 148 -22.25 -19.75 0.74
C ALA A 148 -23.42 -18.86 0.31
N GLN A 149 -23.72 -18.71 -0.98
CA GLN A 149 -24.86 -17.92 -1.46
C GLN A 149 -26.20 -18.61 -1.21
N GLY A 150 -26.22 -19.94 -1.07
CA GLY A 150 -27.43 -20.74 -0.82
C GLY A 150 -27.67 -21.06 0.67
N GLU A 151 -26.66 -20.93 1.50
CA GLU A 151 -26.69 -21.31 2.91
C GLU A 151 -26.75 -20.06 3.82
N GLN A 152 -27.51 -20.18 4.93
CA GLN A 152 -27.63 -19.11 5.95
C GLN A 152 -26.84 -19.41 7.22
N ASP A 153 -25.88 -20.32 7.15
CA ASP A 153 -25.07 -20.68 8.28
C ASP A 153 -24.02 -19.58 8.62
N GLU A 154 -23.36 -19.71 9.76
CA GLU A 154 -22.41 -18.72 10.25
C GLU A 154 -21.13 -18.71 9.39
N ILE A 155 -20.72 -19.86 8.87
CA ILE A 155 -19.55 -19.98 7.98
C ILE A 155 -19.80 -19.28 6.65
N ALA A 156 -20.99 -19.45 6.06
CA ALA A 156 -21.38 -18.78 4.82
C ALA A 156 -21.31 -17.25 4.96
N LYS A 157 -21.84 -16.71 6.06
CA LYS A 157 -21.75 -15.27 6.36
C LYS A 157 -20.31 -14.77 6.50
N GLN A 158 -19.43 -15.57 7.12
CA GLN A 158 -18.02 -15.24 7.28
C GLN A 158 -17.27 -15.24 5.92
N ILE A 159 -17.59 -16.18 5.05
CA ILE A 159 -17.06 -16.26 3.68
C ILE A 159 -17.47 -15.01 2.90
N LEU A 160 -18.76 -14.69 2.90
CA LEU A 160 -19.30 -13.53 2.19
C LEU A 160 -18.75 -12.20 2.75
N ASP A 161 -18.66 -12.03 4.09
CA ASP A 161 -18.04 -10.81 4.69
C ASP A 161 -16.56 -10.66 4.28
N THR A 162 -15.85 -11.79 4.13
CA THR A 162 -14.44 -11.77 3.72
C THR A 162 -14.32 -11.46 2.24
N ASP A 163 -15.17 -12.03 1.40
CA ASP A 163 -15.21 -11.76 -0.04
C ASP A 163 -15.58 -10.30 -0.33
N ASP A 164 -16.61 -9.78 0.34
CA ASP A 164 -16.99 -8.36 0.28
C ASP A 164 -15.83 -7.40 0.57
N LYS A 165 -14.96 -7.76 1.54
CA LYS A 165 -13.75 -6.97 1.82
C LYS A 165 -12.73 -7.07 0.70
N MET A 166 -12.59 -8.24 0.08
CA MET A 166 -11.70 -8.41 -1.06
C MET A 166 -12.18 -7.64 -2.29
N MET A 167 -13.50 -7.61 -2.52
CA MET A 167 -14.10 -6.82 -3.61
C MET A 167 -13.84 -5.32 -3.48
N LEU A 168 -13.69 -4.79 -2.25
CA LEU A 168 -13.29 -3.40 -2.05
C LEU A 168 -11.84 -3.10 -2.47
N LEU A 169 -11.01 -4.14 -2.57
CA LEU A 169 -9.59 -4.03 -2.88
C LEU A 169 -9.27 -4.29 -4.35
N MET A 170 -10.23 -4.81 -5.11
CA MET A 170 -10.07 -5.12 -6.54
C MET A 170 -10.48 -3.95 -7.43
#